data_e2622c064c86dda845ae9961ded13a33
#
_entry.id   e2622c064c86dda845ae9961ded13a33
#
_cell.length_a   1.000
_cell.length_b   1.000
_cell.length_c   1.000
_cell.angle_alpha   90.00
_cell.angle_beta   90.00
_cell.angle_gamma   90.00
#
_symmetry.space_group_name_H-M   'P 1'
#
loop_
_entity.id
_entity.type
_entity.pdbx_description
1 polymer ?
#
loop_
_entity_poly.entity_id
_entity_poly.type
_entity_poly.pdbx_seq_one_letter_code
_entity_poly.pdbx_strand_id
1 'polypeptide(L)'
;MRIILNGQQAFGKSVLEALLDRGEDVVGVYSAPDAGSRPDPLKEFAEEKALPLFQPPSYKDPEVWDQMKALEPDLCVMAFVTLFVPEEALYLPTHGTIQYHPSLLPLHRGPSSINWPIIMGKTKTGLSIFWPDN
;
A
#
# COMPACT_ATOMS: atom_id res chain seq x y z
N MET A 1 1.91 9.49 14.45
CA MET A 1 2.72 8.38 13.93
C MET A 1 3.17 8.74 12.52
N ARG A 2 4.43 8.51 12.21
CA ARG A 2 4.98 8.76 10.87
C ARG A 2 4.69 7.56 9.97
N ILE A 3 3.90 7.78 8.93
CA ILE A 3 3.38 6.70 8.07
C ILE A 3 3.87 6.87 6.64
N ILE A 4 4.38 5.78 6.06
CA ILE A 4 4.52 5.63 4.61
C ILE A 4 3.27 4.90 4.11
N LEU A 5 2.61 5.47 3.10
CA LEU A 5 1.55 4.78 2.37
C LEU A 5 2.13 4.23 1.07
N ASN A 6 1.99 2.93 0.85
CA ASN A 6 2.34 2.28 -0.40
C ASN A 6 1.06 1.71 -1.01
N GLY A 7 0.66 2.23 -2.16
CA GLY A 7 -0.58 1.80 -2.76
C GLY A 7 -0.78 2.35 -4.16
N GLN A 8 -1.98 2.18 -4.68
CA GLN A 8 -2.35 2.68 -6.00
C GLN A 8 -3.86 2.72 -6.16
N GLN A 9 -4.31 3.42 -7.19
CA GLN A 9 -5.70 3.50 -7.64
C GLN A 9 -6.64 4.12 -6.60
N ALA A 10 -7.95 3.92 -6.78
CA ALA A 10 -8.96 4.52 -5.93
C ALA A 10 -8.88 4.04 -4.48
N PHE A 11 -8.53 2.78 -4.27
CA PHE A 11 -8.39 2.25 -2.91
C PHE A 11 -7.21 2.90 -2.17
N GLY A 12 -6.07 3.03 -2.84
CA GLY A 12 -4.92 3.75 -2.26
C GLY A 12 -5.27 5.19 -1.90
N LYS A 13 -5.99 5.88 -2.78
CA LYS A 13 -6.48 7.23 -2.51
C LYS A 13 -7.39 7.28 -1.27
N SER A 14 -8.35 6.36 -1.18
CA SER A 14 -9.28 6.31 -0.03
C SER A 14 -8.56 6.09 1.29
N VAL A 15 -7.54 5.24 1.28
CA VAL A 15 -6.72 5.00 2.48
C VAL A 15 -5.92 6.25 2.86
N LEU A 16 -5.34 6.94 1.87
CA LEU A 16 -4.64 8.20 2.13
C LEU A 16 -5.56 9.25 2.73
N GLU A 17 -6.75 9.42 2.17
CA GLU A 17 -7.76 10.33 2.72
C GLU A 17 -8.07 10.01 4.18
N ALA A 18 -8.28 8.73 4.49
CA ALA A 18 -8.60 8.30 5.86
C ALA A 18 -7.44 8.56 6.83
N LEU A 19 -6.20 8.33 6.41
CA LEU A 19 -5.03 8.62 7.24
C LEU A 19 -4.90 10.12 7.53
N LEU A 20 -5.09 10.96 6.52
CA LEU A 20 -5.03 12.42 6.69
C LEU A 20 -6.17 12.92 7.57
N ASP A 21 -7.39 12.38 7.41
CA ASP A 21 -8.54 12.75 8.23
C ASP A 21 -8.34 12.38 9.71
N ARG A 22 -7.57 11.32 9.99
CA ARG A 22 -7.20 10.96 11.36
C ARG A 22 -6.10 11.85 11.93
N GLY A 23 -5.52 12.72 11.15
CA GLY A 23 -4.40 13.55 11.60
C GLY A 23 -3.06 12.83 11.64
N GLU A 24 -2.91 11.71 10.94
CA GLU A 24 -1.64 10.99 10.85
C GLU A 24 -0.63 11.75 9.99
N ASP A 25 0.65 11.62 10.35
CA ASP A 25 1.74 12.26 9.62
C ASP A 25 2.19 11.33 8.48
N VAL A 26 1.64 11.54 7.29
CA VAL A 26 2.03 10.78 6.10
C VAL A 26 3.30 11.40 5.53
N VAL A 27 4.43 10.76 5.78
CA VAL A 27 5.75 11.27 5.43
C VAL A 27 6.20 10.93 4.02
N GLY A 28 5.52 9.99 3.36
CA GLY A 28 5.79 9.62 1.98
C GLY A 28 4.69 8.74 1.42
N VAL A 29 4.46 8.89 0.12
CA VAL A 29 3.53 8.08 -0.64
C VAL A 29 4.32 7.36 -1.73
N TYR A 30 4.21 6.04 -1.76
CA TYR A 30 4.79 5.17 -2.77
C TYR A 30 3.68 4.63 -3.64
N SER A 31 3.78 4.83 -4.95
CA SER A 31 2.81 4.30 -5.89
C SER A 31 3.49 3.59 -7.04
N ALA A 32 2.71 2.85 -7.83
CA ALA A 32 3.24 2.15 -9.00
C ALA A 32 3.74 3.17 -10.05
N PRO A 33 4.75 2.79 -10.85
CA PRO A 33 5.15 3.62 -12.00
C PRO A 33 3.98 3.92 -12.92
N ASP A 34 3.99 5.08 -13.54
CA ASP A 34 2.94 5.46 -14.49
C ASP A 34 2.83 4.44 -15.61
N ALA A 35 1.61 4.01 -15.91
CA ALA A 35 1.32 3.08 -16.99
C ALA A 35 0.08 3.56 -17.76
N GLY A 36 0.22 3.69 -19.07
CA GLY A 36 -0.87 4.12 -19.93
C GLY A 36 -1.18 5.61 -19.82
N SER A 37 -2.37 6.00 -20.29
CA SER A 37 -2.80 7.38 -20.40
C SER A 37 -3.62 7.88 -19.21
N ARG A 38 -4.03 6.99 -18.31
CA ARG A 38 -4.85 7.38 -17.14
C ARG A 38 -3.96 7.60 -15.94
N PRO A 39 -4.00 8.79 -15.33
CA PRO A 39 -3.27 9.04 -14.10
C PRO A 39 -3.85 8.21 -12.95
N ASP A 40 -2.97 7.80 -12.03
CA ASP A 40 -3.37 7.08 -10.82
C ASP A 40 -4.05 8.05 -9.85
N PRO A 41 -5.28 7.77 -9.39
CA PRO A 41 -5.96 8.63 -8.42
C PRO A 41 -5.18 8.90 -7.14
N LEU A 42 -4.42 7.91 -6.65
CA LEU A 42 -3.57 8.11 -5.48
C LEU A 42 -2.46 9.13 -5.78
N LYS A 43 -1.81 8.98 -6.93
CA LYS A 43 -0.76 9.92 -7.35
C LYS A 43 -1.28 11.35 -7.43
N GLU A 44 -2.40 11.55 -8.12
CA GLU A 44 -3.01 12.87 -8.25
C GLU A 44 -3.34 13.49 -6.89
N PHE A 45 -3.90 12.69 -6.00
CA PHE A 45 -4.27 13.17 -4.67
C PHE A 45 -3.05 13.52 -3.82
N ALA A 46 -1.98 12.70 -3.89
CA ALA A 46 -0.74 12.99 -3.19
C ALA A 46 -0.09 14.29 -3.69
N GLU A 47 -0.10 14.51 -5.00
CA GLU A 47 0.40 15.75 -5.61
C GLU A 47 -0.45 16.97 -5.18
N GLU A 48 -1.77 16.83 -5.18
CA GLU A 48 -2.70 17.87 -4.72
C GLU A 48 -2.42 18.27 -3.27
N LYS A 49 -2.10 17.31 -2.41
CA LYS A 49 -1.79 17.54 -1.01
C LYS A 49 -0.31 17.89 -0.76
N ALA A 50 0.49 18.03 -1.82
CA ALA A 50 1.91 18.33 -1.74
C ALA A 50 2.70 17.36 -0.86
N LEU A 51 2.33 16.08 -0.88
CA LEU A 51 3.03 15.02 -0.14
C LEU A 51 4.19 14.49 -0.98
N PRO A 52 5.31 14.08 -0.33
CA PRO A 52 6.39 13.41 -1.05
C PRO A 52 5.88 12.16 -1.77
N LEU A 53 6.09 12.09 -3.08
CA LEU A 53 5.64 10.99 -3.92
C LEU A 53 6.82 10.29 -4.57
N PHE A 54 6.83 8.97 -4.50
CA PHE A 54 7.87 8.11 -5.05
C PHE A 54 7.23 7.00 -5.87
N GLN A 55 7.80 6.72 -7.04
CA GLN A 55 7.31 5.70 -7.97
C GLN A 55 8.43 4.75 -8.41
N PRO A 56 9.06 4.01 -7.48
CA PRO A 56 10.17 3.14 -7.83
C PRO A 56 9.70 2.00 -8.73
N PRO A 57 10.50 1.63 -9.76
CA PRO A 57 10.15 0.48 -10.60
C PRO A 57 10.34 -0.87 -9.89
N SER A 58 11.07 -0.89 -8.79
CA SER A 58 11.33 -2.10 -8.02
C SER A 58 11.64 -1.74 -6.58
N TYR A 59 11.15 -2.55 -5.64
CA TYR A 59 11.50 -2.45 -4.22
C TYR A 59 12.71 -3.32 -3.83
N LYS A 60 13.35 -3.96 -4.79
CA LYS A 60 14.59 -4.73 -4.56
C LYS A 60 15.85 -3.87 -4.59
N ASP A 61 15.71 -2.59 -4.94
CA ASP A 61 16.82 -1.64 -5.04
C ASP A 61 17.16 -1.08 -3.66
N PRO A 62 18.41 -1.26 -3.17
CA PRO A 62 18.82 -0.67 -1.89
C PRO A 62 18.70 0.85 -1.81
N GLU A 63 18.77 1.56 -2.93
CA GLU A 63 18.57 3.02 -2.94
C GLU A 63 17.14 3.38 -2.49
N VAL A 64 16.16 2.55 -2.83
CA VAL A 64 14.76 2.74 -2.38
C VAL A 64 14.67 2.53 -0.87
N TRP A 65 15.37 1.53 -0.33
CA TRP A 65 15.39 1.30 1.12
C TRP A 65 16.02 2.46 1.88
N ASP A 66 17.12 3.02 1.36
CA ASP A 66 17.78 4.18 1.96
C ASP A 66 16.84 5.39 1.92
N GLN A 67 16.13 5.60 0.84
CA GLN A 67 15.13 6.66 0.70
C GLN A 67 14.00 6.51 1.72
N MET A 68 13.46 5.30 1.85
CA MET A 68 12.43 5.01 2.84
C MET A 68 12.94 5.23 4.26
N LYS A 69 14.14 4.78 4.54
CA LYS A 69 14.78 4.92 5.86
C LYS A 69 14.97 6.38 6.23
N ALA A 70 15.34 7.23 5.27
CA ALA A 70 15.52 8.66 5.49
C ALA A 70 14.24 9.37 5.91
N LEU A 71 13.08 8.82 5.62
CA LEU A 71 11.78 9.33 6.05
C LEU A 71 11.48 9.01 7.53
N GLU A 72 12.26 8.14 8.15
CA GLU A 72 12.08 7.71 9.55
C GLU A 72 10.66 7.25 9.85
N PRO A 73 10.14 6.25 9.10
CA PRO A 73 8.76 5.83 9.27
C PRO A 73 8.55 4.97 10.52
N ASP A 74 7.41 5.16 11.17
CA ASP A 74 6.97 4.29 12.25
C ASP A 74 6.22 3.07 11.70
N LEU A 75 5.46 3.25 10.62
CA LEU A 75 4.63 2.22 10.02
C LEU A 75 4.53 2.43 8.51
N CYS A 76 4.51 1.34 7.76
CA CYS A 76 4.11 1.36 6.36
C CYS A 76 2.74 0.70 6.21
N VAL A 77 1.85 1.34 5.47
CA VAL A 77 0.53 0.80 5.14
C VAL A 77 0.50 0.46 3.66
N MET A 78 0.27 -0.82 3.33
CA MET A 78 0.14 -1.27 1.95
C MET A 78 -1.35 -1.38 1.57
N ALA A 79 -1.75 -0.57 0.59
CA ALA A 79 -3.12 -0.46 0.12
C ALA A 79 -3.17 -0.68 -1.39
N PHE A 80 -3.29 -1.93 -1.81
CA PHE A 80 -3.26 -2.35 -3.21
C PHE A 80 -1.86 -2.14 -3.82
N VAL A 81 -0.97 -3.09 -3.59
CA VAL A 81 0.41 -3.09 -4.11
C VAL A 81 0.58 -4.31 -5.02
N THR A 82 1.03 -4.08 -6.25
CA THR A 82 1.25 -5.14 -7.25
C THR A 82 2.71 -5.53 -7.40
N LEU A 83 3.64 -4.66 -7.01
CA LEU A 83 5.07 -4.97 -7.03
C LEU A 83 5.46 -5.79 -5.80
N PHE A 84 6.40 -6.70 -5.99
CA PHE A 84 6.97 -7.45 -4.87
C PHE A 84 7.78 -6.54 -3.96
N VAL A 85 7.51 -6.64 -2.66
CA VAL A 85 8.21 -5.86 -1.62
C VAL A 85 9.00 -6.83 -0.74
N PRO A 86 10.33 -6.80 -0.79
CA PRO A 86 11.16 -7.73 0.00
C PRO A 86 11.17 -7.37 1.47
N GLU A 87 11.63 -8.33 2.30
CA GLU A 87 11.70 -8.16 3.76
C GLU A 87 12.48 -6.92 4.19
N GLU A 88 13.55 -6.59 3.46
CA GLU A 88 14.38 -5.42 3.75
C GLU A 88 13.55 -4.13 3.75
N ALA A 89 12.55 -4.05 2.88
CA ALA A 89 11.63 -2.92 2.85
C ALA A 89 10.46 -3.10 3.83
N LEU A 90 9.91 -4.32 3.94
CA LEU A 90 8.76 -4.61 4.81
C LEU A 90 9.06 -4.32 6.28
N TYR A 91 10.27 -4.67 6.75
CA TYR A 91 10.64 -4.55 8.16
C TYR A 91 11.36 -3.24 8.50
N LEU A 92 11.51 -2.36 7.51
CA LEU A 92 12.22 -1.11 7.69
C LEU A 92 11.55 -0.15 8.69
N PRO A 93 10.22 0.07 8.65
CA PRO A 93 9.57 0.90 9.66
C PRO A 93 9.66 0.29 11.06
N THR A 94 9.63 1.14 12.09
CA THR A 94 9.74 0.70 13.49
C THR A 94 8.73 -0.38 13.85
N HIS A 95 7.48 -0.26 13.37
CA HIS A 95 6.41 -1.23 13.60
C HIS A 95 6.13 -2.11 12.38
N GLY A 96 7.03 -2.08 11.38
CA GLY A 96 6.91 -2.89 10.17
C GLY A 96 5.86 -2.37 9.19
N THR A 97 5.31 -3.29 8.42
CA THR A 97 4.35 -3.00 7.35
C THR A 97 3.09 -3.80 7.57
N ILE A 98 1.94 -3.17 7.44
CA ILE A 98 0.65 -3.85 7.43
C ILE A 98 0.05 -3.82 6.03
N GLN A 99 -0.68 -4.86 5.68
CA GLN A 99 -1.29 -5.03 4.37
C GLN A 99 -2.76 -5.38 4.51
N TYR A 100 -3.56 -4.82 3.61
CA TYR A 100 -4.95 -5.18 3.40
C TYR A 100 -5.06 -6.33 2.40
N HIS A 101 -5.96 -7.26 2.67
CA HIS A 101 -6.36 -8.30 1.73
C HIS A 101 -7.89 -8.46 1.76
N PRO A 102 -8.59 -8.37 0.59
CA PRO A 102 -10.05 -8.37 0.55
C PRO A 102 -10.65 -9.77 0.65
N SER A 103 -10.29 -10.51 1.68
CA SER A 103 -10.87 -11.81 2.00
C SER A 103 -10.73 -12.13 3.48
N LEU A 104 -11.46 -13.15 3.92
CA LEU A 104 -11.26 -13.77 5.24
C LEU A 104 -10.16 -14.82 5.09
N LEU A 105 -8.90 -14.42 5.28
CA LEU A 105 -7.76 -15.33 5.17
C LEU A 105 -7.92 -16.52 6.16
N PRO A 106 -7.50 -17.74 5.78
CA PRO A 106 -6.72 -18.11 4.59
C PRO A 106 -7.54 -18.37 3.33
N LEU A 107 -8.82 -18.05 3.32
CA LEU A 107 -9.68 -18.17 2.14
C LEU A 107 -9.33 -17.12 1.10
N HIS A 108 -9.41 -17.49 -0.18
CA HIS A 108 -9.23 -16.58 -1.31
C HIS A 108 -7.92 -15.80 -1.28
N ARG A 109 -6.81 -16.51 -1.08
CA ARG A 109 -5.47 -15.94 -1.18
C ARG A 109 -5.14 -15.60 -2.63
N GLY A 110 -4.23 -14.63 -2.82
CA GLY A 110 -3.76 -14.27 -4.16
C GLY A 110 -4.69 -13.30 -4.88
N PRO A 111 -4.56 -13.19 -6.21
CA PRO A 111 -5.32 -12.23 -7.00
C PRO A 111 -6.80 -12.60 -7.12
N SER A 112 -7.61 -11.59 -7.49
CA SER A 112 -9.06 -11.75 -7.72
C SER A 112 -9.85 -12.25 -6.52
N SER A 113 -9.39 -11.94 -5.31
CA SER A 113 -10.02 -12.37 -4.07
C SER A 113 -11.42 -11.78 -3.83
N ILE A 114 -11.78 -10.73 -4.56
CA ILE A 114 -13.15 -10.19 -4.57
C ILE A 114 -14.04 -10.99 -5.53
N ASN A 115 -13.52 -11.34 -6.68
CA ASN A 115 -14.29 -12.01 -7.74
C ASN A 115 -14.59 -13.47 -7.42
N TRP A 116 -13.62 -14.20 -6.88
CA TRP A 116 -13.77 -15.63 -6.61
C TRP A 116 -14.88 -15.98 -5.62
N PRO A 117 -15.06 -15.26 -4.49
CA PRO A 117 -16.21 -15.53 -3.61
C PRO A 117 -17.56 -15.41 -4.33
N ILE A 118 -17.69 -14.42 -5.22
CA ILE A 118 -18.92 -14.22 -6.01
C ILE A 118 -19.14 -15.39 -6.98
N ILE A 119 -18.08 -15.75 -7.73
CA ILE A 119 -18.13 -16.87 -8.69
C ILE A 119 -18.49 -18.19 -7.99
N MET A 120 -17.96 -18.40 -6.79
CA MET A 120 -18.21 -19.60 -5.99
C MET A 120 -19.54 -19.57 -5.23
N GLY A 121 -20.35 -18.53 -5.39
CA GLY A 121 -21.65 -18.42 -4.73
C GLY A 121 -21.58 -18.21 -3.22
N LYS A 122 -20.51 -17.64 -2.71
CA LYS A 122 -20.36 -17.34 -1.29
C LYS A 122 -21.31 -16.20 -0.89
N THR A 123 -21.93 -16.32 0.28
CA THR A 123 -22.82 -15.29 0.84
C THR A 123 -22.11 -14.37 1.82
N LYS A 124 -20.91 -14.74 2.25
CA LYS A 124 -20.09 -13.95 3.16
C LYS A 124 -18.66 -13.88 2.65
N THR A 125 -18.07 -12.72 2.78
CA THR A 125 -16.64 -12.46 2.65
C THR A 125 -16.27 -11.30 3.56
N GLY A 126 -15.02 -10.89 3.54
CA GLY A 126 -14.56 -9.80 4.38
C GLY A 126 -13.19 -9.35 3.97
N LEU A 127 -12.48 -8.75 4.88
CA LEU A 127 -11.10 -8.33 4.67
C LEU A 127 -10.23 -8.73 5.85
N SER A 128 -8.95 -8.84 5.58
CA SER A 128 -7.94 -9.09 6.60
C SER A 128 -6.88 -8.00 6.56
N ILE A 129 -6.40 -7.61 7.72
CA ILE A 129 -5.23 -6.74 7.87
C ILE A 129 -4.16 -7.58 8.58
N PHE A 130 -2.96 -7.61 8.05
CA PHE A 130 -1.90 -8.48 8.56
C PHE A 130 -0.52 -7.89 8.31
N TRP A 131 0.48 -8.41 9.01
CA TRP A 131 1.88 -8.14 8.73
C TRP A 131 2.36 -9.16 7.70
N PRO A 132 2.68 -8.72 6.46
CA PRO A 132 3.19 -9.66 5.46
C PRO A 132 4.63 -10.09 5.77
N ASP A 133 4.95 -11.31 5.36
CA ASP A 133 6.29 -11.86 5.32
C ASP A 133 6.54 -12.53 3.96
N ASN A 134 7.74 -13.00 3.71
CA ASN A 134 8.10 -13.71 2.47
C ASN A 134 7.89 -15.22 2.56
#